data_4a70e26acb8ce587c386b178b17b7894
#
_entry.id   4a70e26acb8ce587c386b178b17b7894
#
_cell.length_a   1.000
_cell.length_b   1.000
_cell.length_c   1.000
_cell.angle_alpha   90.00
_cell.angle_beta   90.00
_cell.angle_gamma   90.00
#
_symmetry.space_group_name_H-M   'P 1'
#
loop_
_entity.id
_entity.type
_entity.pdbx_description
1 polymer ?
#
loop_
_entity_poly.entity_id
_entity_poly.type
_entity_poly.pdbx_seq_one_letter_code
_entity_poly.pdbx_strand_id
1 'polypeptide(L)'
;MLKVELPAVWLDVVQQQIFRQLLSCISFPGTIADLSNYLQGSNALIGVLATLLDNTVTLHDAHGLLEYAYRRFLSSPIVPFSEARFIIADGAIPADADIVPNLGTLDSPEFGATVILQGEEIGSGDLTLNLSGPGISSKNQKPTQLLIKGFHQDWFARRQQWVSAFPLGIDMVLVDNTKVVMIPRTTQVSLDFNNGCVS
;
A
#
# COMPACT_ATOMS: atom_id res chain seq x y z
N MET A 1 20.91 31.76 1.04
CA MET A 1 19.75 31.01 1.52
C MET A 1 19.36 30.06 0.40
N LEU A 2 19.62 28.77 0.54
CA LEU A 2 19.20 27.76 -0.45
C LEU A 2 17.66 27.74 -0.44
N LYS A 3 17.05 28.11 -1.55
CA LYS A 3 15.61 27.97 -1.76
C LYS A 3 15.33 26.47 -1.83
N VAL A 4 14.75 25.90 -0.79
CA VAL A 4 14.28 24.52 -0.82
C VAL A 4 13.04 24.52 -1.71
N GLU A 5 13.17 24.04 -2.93
CA GLU A 5 12.01 23.85 -3.80
C GLU A 5 11.13 22.74 -3.22
N LEU A 6 9.84 23.01 -3.17
CA LEU A 6 8.83 22.04 -2.75
C LEU A 6 8.72 20.97 -3.85
N PRO A 7 8.92 19.67 -3.54
CA PRO A 7 8.75 18.64 -4.57
C PRO A 7 7.32 18.66 -5.13
N ALA A 8 7.17 18.34 -6.40
CA ALA A 8 5.88 18.46 -7.11
C ALA A 8 4.74 17.68 -6.44
N VAL A 9 5.02 16.55 -5.82
CA VAL A 9 4.04 15.71 -5.12
C VAL A 9 3.40 16.40 -3.90
N TRP A 10 3.95 17.53 -3.41
CA TRP A 10 3.34 18.37 -2.36
C TRP A 10 2.52 19.54 -2.90
N LEU A 11 2.38 19.69 -4.22
CA LEU A 11 1.47 20.68 -4.81
C LEU A 11 0.04 20.17 -4.72
N ASP A 12 -0.88 20.99 -4.26
CA ASP A 12 -2.30 20.64 -4.04
C ASP A 12 -2.95 20.01 -5.27
N VAL A 13 -2.67 20.55 -6.46
CA VAL A 13 -3.18 20.04 -7.73
C VAL A 13 -2.66 18.64 -8.04
N VAL A 14 -1.41 18.33 -7.69
CA VAL A 14 -0.79 17.02 -7.88
C VAL A 14 -1.37 16.02 -6.88
N GLN A 15 -1.45 16.40 -5.60
CA GLN A 15 -2.08 15.57 -4.58
C GLN A 15 -3.53 15.22 -4.94
N GLN A 16 -4.30 16.18 -5.45
CA GLN A 16 -5.67 15.93 -5.90
C GLN A 16 -5.71 14.89 -7.05
N GLN A 17 -4.78 14.96 -7.99
CA GLN A 17 -4.74 13.97 -9.09
C GLN A 17 -4.35 12.59 -8.57
N ILE A 18 -3.33 12.50 -7.71
CA ILE A 18 -2.94 11.23 -7.08
C ILE A 18 -4.11 10.67 -6.25
N PHE A 19 -4.78 11.51 -5.45
CA PHE A 19 -5.94 11.08 -4.66
C PHE A 19 -7.05 10.45 -5.52
N ARG A 20 -7.35 11.02 -6.68
CA ARG A 20 -8.34 10.45 -7.61
C ARG A 20 -7.91 9.07 -8.13
N GLN A 21 -6.61 8.87 -8.40
CA GLN A 21 -6.09 7.55 -8.77
C GLN A 21 -6.25 6.54 -7.62
N LEU A 22 -5.87 6.94 -6.40
CA LEU A 22 -6.04 6.10 -5.21
C LEU A 22 -7.51 5.76 -4.95
N LEU A 23 -8.41 6.74 -5.07
CA LEU A 23 -9.84 6.51 -4.93
C LEU A 23 -10.38 5.51 -5.97
N SER A 24 -9.88 5.57 -7.20
CA SER A 24 -10.22 4.57 -8.23
C SER A 24 -9.70 3.18 -7.85
N CYS A 25 -8.44 3.07 -7.40
CA CYS A 25 -7.85 1.78 -7.01
C CYS A 25 -8.57 1.13 -5.82
N ILE A 26 -8.98 1.91 -4.81
CA ILE A 26 -9.70 1.35 -3.66
C ILE A 26 -11.14 0.96 -4.00
N SER A 27 -11.76 1.67 -4.95
CA SER A 27 -13.12 1.38 -5.42
C SER A 27 -13.18 0.16 -6.33
N PHE A 28 -12.10 -0.10 -7.08
CA PHE A 28 -11.94 -1.23 -8.00
C PHE A 28 -10.64 -1.99 -7.68
N PRO A 29 -10.62 -2.81 -6.62
CA PRO A 29 -9.40 -3.48 -6.17
C PRO A 29 -8.77 -4.35 -7.26
N GLY A 30 -7.43 -4.31 -7.35
CA GLY A 30 -6.68 -4.95 -8.43
C GLY A 30 -6.45 -4.05 -9.66
N THR A 31 -7.04 -2.85 -9.68
CA THR A 31 -6.69 -1.82 -10.68
C THR A 31 -5.30 -1.28 -10.37
N ILE A 32 -4.44 -1.26 -11.39
CA ILE A 32 -3.10 -0.66 -11.33
C ILE A 32 -3.22 0.79 -11.81
N ALA A 33 -2.85 1.75 -10.97
CA ALA A 33 -2.70 3.14 -11.38
C ALA A 33 -1.22 3.48 -11.58
N ASP A 34 -0.88 4.10 -12.71
CA ASP A 34 0.44 4.63 -12.99
C ASP A 34 0.48 6.12 -12.62
N LEU A 35 1.32 6.46 -11.66
CA LEU A 35 1.50 7.81 -11.14
C LEU A 35 2.64 8.57 -11.81
N SER A 36 3.36 7.98 -12.77
CA SER A 36 4.58 8.53 -13.39
C SER A 36 4.44 9.99 -13.83
N ASN A 37 3.28 10.38 -14.36
CA ASN A 37 3.00 11.73 -14.82
C ASN A 37 2.93 12.78 -13.68
N TYR A 38 2.82 12.35 -12.44
CA TYR A 38 2.63 13.22 -11.27
C TYR A 38 3.87 13.31 -10.38
N LEU A 39 4.81 12.36 -10.49
CA LEU A 39 5.89 12.18 -9.51
C LEU A 39 7.06 13.16 -9.67
N GLN A 40 7.40 13.57 -10.89
CA GLN A 40 8.44 14.56 -11.20
C GLN A 40 9.75 14.37 -10.39
N GLY A 41 10.31 13.16 -10.42
CA GLY A 41 11.56 12.82 -9.71
C GLY A 41 11.37 12.22 -8.32
N SER A 42 10.12 12.16 -7.80
CA SER A 42 9.76 11.35 -6.63
C SER A 42 9.36 9.93 -7.06
N ASN A 43 9.03 9.07 -6.12
CA ASN A 43 8.48 7.74 -6.38
C ASN A 43 7.02 7.63 -5.91
N ALA A 44 6.34 6.51 -6.25
CA ALA A 44 4.94 6.30 -5.91
C ALA A 44 4.70 6.26 -4.40
N LEU A 45 5.63 5.70 -3.60
CA LEU A 45 5.55 5.72 -2.13
C LEU A 45 5.42 7.16 -1.63
N ILE A 46 6.32 8.05 -2.06
CA ILE A 46 6.31 9.45 -1.64
C ILE A 46 5.04 10.17 -2.13
N GLY A 47 4.59 9.88 -3.35
CA GLY A 47 3.34 10.41 -3.89
C GLY A 47 2.11 10.02 -3.05
N VAL A 48 2.03 8.76 -2.63
CA VAL A 48 0.97 8.24 -1.74
C VAL A 48 1.05 8.91 -0.36
N LEU A 49 2.25 8.97 0.25
CA LEU A 49 2.43 9.58 1.57
C LEU A 49 2.10 11.07 1.56
N ALA A 50 2.58 11.83 0.57
CA ALA A 50 2.29 13.25 0.44
C ALA A 50 0.79 13.54 0.27
N THR A 51 0.04 12.58 -0.30
CA THR A 51 -1.40 12.71 -0.55
C THR A 51 -2.26 12.33 0.65
N LEU A 52 -1.85 11.32 1.43
CA LEU A 52 -2.68 10.73 2.47
C LEU A 52 -2.30 11.13 3.89
N LEU A 53 -1.08 11.64 4.11
CA LEU A 53 -0.57 11.93 5.43
C LEU A 53 -0.58 13.43 5.73
N ASP A 54 -1.03 13.75 6.94
CA ASP A 54 -0.95 15.08 7.55
C ASP A 54 -0.56 14.97 9.04
N ASN A 55 -0.72 16.03 9.80
CA ASN A 55 -0.40 16.07 11.24
C ASN A 55 -1.44 15.35 12.12
N THR A 56 -2.56 14.89 11.56
CA THR A 56 -3.63 14.21 12.31
C THR A 56 -3.50 12.69 12.29
N VAL A 57 -2.67 12.14 11.40
CA VAL A 57 -2.46 10.70 11.26
C VAL A 57 -1.04 10.29 11.63
N THR A 58 -0.88 9.09 12.19
CA THR A 58 0.41 8.57 12.65
C THR A 58 1.06 7.66 11.63
N LEU A 59 2.39 7.64 11.59
CA LEU A 59 3.20 6.85 10.67
C LEU A 59 4.18 5.95 11.44
N HIS A 60 4.40 4.74 10.93
CA HIS A 60 5.53 3.89 11.27
C HIS A 60 6.32 3.53 10.02
N ASP A 61 7.64 3.72 10.06
CA ASP A 61 8.55 3.31 9.01
C ASP A 61 9.36 2.09 9.50
N ALA A 62 8.93 0.90 9.07
CA ALA A 62 9.48 -0.35 9.60
C ALA A 62 10.91 -0.63 9.15
N HIS A 63 11.31 -0.15 7.97
CA HIS A 63 12.60 -0.47 7.36
C HIS A 63 13.41 0.74 6.91
N GLY A 64 13.04 1.95 7.36
CA GLY A 64 13.78 3.18 7.04
C GLY A 64 13.69 3.59 5.57
N LEU A 65 12.54 3.38 4.94
CA LEU A 65 12.31 3.71 3.52
C LEU A 65 12.20 5.22 3.28
N LEU A 66 11.85 5.97 4.31
CA LEU A 66 11.59 7.40 4.18
C LEU A 66 12.89 8.20 4.29
N GLU A 67 13.38 8.66 3.16
CA GLU A 67 14.55 9.52 3.10
C GLU A 67 14.36 10.82 3.88
N TYR A 68 15.44 11.31 4.52
CA TYR A 68 15.44 12.56 5.26
C TYR A 68 14.95 13.77 4.43
N ALA A 69 15.25 13.76 3.13
CA ALA A 69 14.82 14.80 2.20
C ALA A 69 13.30 14.97 2.13
N TYR A 70 12.54 13.88 2.22
CA TYR A 70 11.07 13.88 2.18
C TYR A 70 10.46 13.98 3.57
N ARG A 71 11.12 13.40 4.59
CA ARG A 71 10.62 13.38 5.96
C ARG A 71 10.25 14.77 6.50
N ARG A 72 11.03 15.79 6.14
CA ARG A 72 10.80 17.17 6.60
C ARG A 72 9.50 17.79 6.05
N PHE A 73 8.91 17.22 5.00
CA PHE A 73 7.64 17.69 4.43
C PHE A 73 6.44 16.92 5.00
N LEU A 74 6.66 15.77 5.64
CA LEU A 74 5.62 15.00 6.30
C LEU A 74 5.49 15.49 7.74
N SER A 75 4.29 15.95 8.10
CA SER A 75 3.98 16.43 9.45
C SER A 75 3.50 15.30 10.38
N SER A 76 3.33 14.09 9.87
CA SER A 76 2.81 12.94 10.61
C SER A 76 3.74 12.53 11.75
N PRO A 77 3.19 12.36 12.98
CA PRO A 77 3.94 11.82 14.11
C PRO A 77 4.40 10.39 13.83
N ILE A 78 5.64 10.06 14.23
CA ILE A 78 6.15 8.69 14.18
C ILE A 78 5.85 8.01 15.51
N VAL A 79 5.26 6.83 15.41
CA VAL A 79 4.81 6.03 16.55
C VAL A 79 5.22 4.56 16.38
N PRO A 80 5.10 3.71 17.44
CA PRO A 80 5.28 2.28 17.32
C PRO A 80 4.34 1.65 16.28
N PHE A 81 4.74 0.49 15.73
CA PHE A 81 4.00 -0.25 14.71
C PHE A 81 2.52 -0.48 15.06
N SER A 82 2.26 -0.90 16.30
CA SER A 82 0.89 -1.22 16.76
C SER A 82 -0.01 0.00 16.98
N GLU A 83 0.55 1.22 16.98
CA GLU A 83 -0.18 2.47 17.19
C GLU A 83 -0.34 3.28 15.91
N ALA A 84 0.37 2.87 14.84
CA ALA A 84 0.41 3.60 13.60
C ALA A 84 -0.88 3.45 12.79
N ARG A 85 -1.32 4.57 12.24
CA ARG A 85 -2.42 4.62 11.27
C ARG A 85 -1.93 4.22 9.86
N PHE A 86 -0.71 4.61 9.53
CA PHE A 86 -0.03 4.22 8.32
C PHE A 86 1.29 3.52 8.67
N ILE A 87 1.57 2.42 7.99
CA ILE A 87 2.79 1.65 8.16
C ILE A 87 3.42 1.51 6.78
N ILE A 88 4.69 1.91 6.64
CA ILE A 88 5.45 1.67 5.43
C ILE A 88 6.50 0.60 5.69
N ALA A 89 6.65 -0.32 4.74
CA ALA A 89 7.59 -1.42 4.83
C ALA A 89 8.14 -1.82 3.46
N ASP A 90 9.36 -2.34 3.46
CA ASP A 90 9.93 -3.01 2.29
C ASP A 90 9.20 -4.34 2.08
N GLY A 91 8.57 -4.48 0.93
CA GLY A 91 7.81 -5.66 0.56
C GLY A 91 8.66 -6.92 0.46
N ALA A 92 9.95 -6.80 0.11
CA ALA A 92 10.86 -7.93 -0.02
C ALA A 92 11.28 -8.55 1.32
N ILE A 93 11.20 -7.77 2.41
CA ILE A 93 11.52 -8.24 3.75
C ILE A 93 10.29 -9.00 4.31
N PRO A 94 10.46 -10.22 4.85
CA PRO A 94 9.34 -10.97 5.45
C PRO A 94 8.61 -10.17 6.53
N ALA A 95 7.29 -10.29 6.59
CA ALA A 95 6.51 -9.71 7.68
C ALA A 95 6.87 -10.36 9.01
N ASP A 96 7.16 -9.55 10.03
CA ASP A 96 7.46 -10.04 11.37
C ASP A 96 6.25 -10.80 11.94
N ALA A 97 6.54 -11.99 12.49
CA ALA A 97 5.54 -12.90 13.03
C ALA A 97 4.88 -12.38 14.31
N ASP A 98 5.61 -11.60 15.09
CA ASP A 98 5.24 -11.25 16.47
C ASP A 98 4.54 -9.90 16.57
N ILE A 99 4.49 -9.13 15.48
CA ILE A 99 3.86 -7.81 15.49
C ILE A 99 2.50 -7.81 14.79
N VAL A 100 1.56 -7.07 15.40
CA VAL A 100 0.20 -6.89 14.91
C VAL A 100 -0.05 -5.39 14.73
N PRO A 101 -0.51 -4.96 13.54
CA PRO A 101 -0.90 -3.56 13.32
C PRO A 101 -2.18 -3.22 14.10
N ASN A 102 -2.50 -1.95 14.18
CA ASN A 102 -3.81 -1.53 14.68
C ASN A 102 -4.92 -2.08 13.76
N LEU A 103 -5.77 -2.93 14.28
CA LEU A 103 -6.89 -3.53 13.53
C LEU A 103 -8.19 -2.71 13.62
N GLY A 104 -8.20 -1.63 14.40
CA GLY A 104 -9.40 -0.92 14.79
C GLY A 104 -10.14 -1.57 15.95
N THR A 105 -11.30 -1.04 16.27
CA THR A 105 -12.22 -1.60 17.26
C THR A 105 -13.60 -1.82 16.64
N LEU A 106 -14.49 -2.58 17.29
CA LEU A 106 -15.85 -2.78 16.78
C LEU A 106 -16.65 -1.47 16.69
N ASP A 107 -16.39 -0.54 17.60
CA ASP A 107 -17.03 0.79 17.61
C ASP A 107 -16.40 1.74 16.59
N SER A 108 -15.15 1.50 16.22
CA SER A 108 -14.37 2.34 15.28
C SER A 108 -13.43 1.50 14.41
N PRO A 109 -13.97 0.70 13.49
CA PRO A 109 -13.16 -0.16 12.60
C PRO A 109 -12.32 0.67 11.59
N GLU A 110 -12.71 1.92 11.34
CA GLU A 110 -11.98 2.87 10.49
C GLU A 110 -10.60 3.21 11.04
N PHE A 111 -10.33 3.00 12.33
CA PHE A 111 -8.99 3.17 12.91
C PHE A 111 -8.01 2.04 12.61
N GLY A 112 -8.44 0.98 11.92
CA GLY A 112 -7.53 -0.04 11.41
C GLY A 112 -6.46 0.54 10.49
N ALA A 113 -5.22 0.05 10.62
CA ALA A 113 -4.06 0.58 9.90
C ALA A 113 -4.14 0.38 8.38
N THR A 114 -3.45 1.25 7.65
CA THR A 114 -3.12 1.06 6.23
C THR A 114 -1.65 0.67 6.12
N VAL A 115 -1.37 -0.52 5.61
CA VAL A 115 -0.01 -1.03 5.38
C VAL A 115 0.38 -0.77 3.93
N ILE A 116 1.44 0.00 3.72
CA ILE A 116 1.98 0.35 2.39
C ILE A 116 3.28 -0.44 2.21
N LEU A 117 3.29 -1.34 1.24
CA LEU A 117 4.45 -2.15 0.90
C LEU A 117 5.11 -1.62 -0.37
N GLN A 118 6.40 -1.35 -0.31
CA GLN A 118 7.20 -1.02 -1.48
C GLN A 118 7.87 -2.27 -2.02
N GLY A 119 7.62 -2.59 -3.30
CA GLY A 119 8.24 -3.70 -4.01
C GLY A 119 8.99 -3.24 -5.26
N GLU A 120 9.42 -4.21 -6.07
CA GLU A 120 10.18 -3.94 -7.30
C GLU A 120 9.28 -3.58 -8.47
N GLU A 121 8.21 -4.36 -8.71
CA GLU A 121 7.36 -4.19 -9.89
C GLU A 121 5.93 -4.66 -9.65
N ILE A 122 4.97 -3.90 -10.20
CA ILE A 122 3.54 -4.21 -10.21
C ILE A 122 3.06 -4.36 -11.66
N GLY A 123 2.31 -5.44 -11.92
CA GLY A 123 1.81 -5.80 -13.25
C GLY A 123 2.64 -6.88 -13.94
N SER A 124 3.80 -7.22 -13.41
CA SER A 124 4.63 -8.36 -13.81
C SER A 124 5.33 -8.96 -12.57
N GLY A 125 5.84 -10.17 -12.69
CA GLY A 125 6.58 -10.83 -11.61
C GLY A 125 6.26 -12.31 -11.46
N ASP A 126 6.84 -12.89 -10.43
CA ASP A 126 6.79 -14.33 -10.11
C ASP A 126 5.73 -14.67 -9.06
N LEU A 127 5.23 -13.68 -8.32
CA LEU A 127 4.16 -13.86 -7.36
C LEU A 127 2.83 -13.40 -7.96
N THR A 128 1.84 -14.31 -7.99
CA THR A 128 0.49 -14.00 -8.46
C THR A 128 -0.48 -13.93 -7.29
N LEU A 129 -1.13 -12.79 -7.15
CA LEU A 129 -2.26 -12.60 -6.23
C LEU A 129 -3.56 -12.81 -7.01
N ASN A 130 -4.40 -13.72 -6.54
CA ASN A 130 -5.78 -13.84 -7.01
C ASN A 130 -6.68 -13.03 -6.09
N LEU A 131 -7.33 -12.02 -6.64
CA LEU A 131 -8.16 -11.08 -5.92
C LEU A 131 -9.64 -11.35 -6.21
N SER A 132 -10.47 -11.38 -5.16
CA SER A 132 -11.93 -11.47 -5.26
C SER A 132 -12.61 -10.65 -4.17
N GLY A 133 -13.84 -10.26 -4.40
CA GLY A 133 -14.61 -9.47 -3.43
C GLY A 133 -15.32 -8.27 -4.04
N PRO A 134 -15.85 -7.37 -3.20
CA PRO A 134 -16.56 -6.18 -3.65
C PRO A 134 -15.71 -5.29 -4.56
N GLY A 135 -16.29 -4.75 -5.62
CA GLY A 135 -15.61 -3.87 -6.57
C GLY A 135 -14.73 -4.58 -7.61
N ILE A 136 -14.54 -5.89 -7.48
CA ILE A 136 -13.72 -6.67 -8.42
C ILE A 136 -14.62 -7.31 -9.47
N SER A 137 -14.36 -6.98 -10.73
CA SER A 137 -15.10 -7.57 -11.86
C SER A 137 -14.58 -8.99 -12.14
N SER A 138 -15.36 -9.99 -11.74
CA SER A 138 -15.08 -11.38 -12.09
C SER A 138 -15.57 -11.69 -13.50
N LYS A 139 -14.73 -11.52 -14.52
CA LYS A 139 -15.02 -12.06 -15.84
C LYS A 139 -15.00 -13.60 -15.77
N ASN A 140 -16.12 -14.22 -16.12
CA ASN A 140 -16.29 -15.69 -16.13
C ASN A 140 -16.07 -16.38 -14.76
N GLN A 141 -16.45 -15.74 -13.66
CA GLN A 141 -16.26 -16.25 -12.28
C GLN A 141 -14.80 -16.54 -11.88
N LYS A 142 -13.83 -16.01 -12.61
CA LYS A 142 -12.42 -16.12 -12.26
C LYS A 142 -11.97 -14.89 -11.47
N PRO A 143 -11.12 -15.07 -10.43
CA PRO A 143 -10.54 -13.96 -9.70
C PRO A 143 -9.68 -13.08 -10.62
N THR A 144 -9.58 -11.81 -10.27
CA THR A 144 -8.64 -10.90 -10.95
C THR A 144 -7.23 -11.27 -10.50
N GLN A 145 -6.34 -11.50 -11.46
CA GLN A 145 -4.93 -11.81 -11.20
C GLN A 145 -4.09 -10.54 -11.21
N LEU A 146 -3.27 -10.37 -10.19
CA LEU A 146 -2.29 -9.33 -10.07
C LEU A 146 -0.91 -9.96 -9.93
N LEU A 147 -0.02 -9.73 -10.90
CA LEU A 147 1.37 -10.17 -10.84
C LEU A 147 2.19 -9.08 -10.14
N ILE A 148 3.09 -9.50 -9.26
CA ILE A 148 3.97 -8.62 -8.50
C ILE A 148 5.36 -9.22 -8.33
N LYS A 149 6.36 -8.36 -8.15
CA LYS A 149 7.76 -8.72 -7.89
C LYS A 149 8.33 -7.90 -6.74
N GLY A 150 9.20 -8.53 -5.94
CA GLY A 150 9.80 -7.87 -4.78
C GLY A 150 8.85 -7.74 -3.60
N PHE A 151 7.92 -8.70 -3.46
CA PHE A 151 7.01 -8.78 -2.31
C PHE A 151 7.09 -10.18 -1.69
N HIS A 152 7.39 -10.24 -0.39
CA HIS A 152 7.44 -11.51 0.32
C HIS A 152 6.01 -12.01 0.63
N GLN A 153 5.79 -13.30 0.45
CA GLN A 153 4.49 -13.95 0.63
C GLN A 153 3.91 -13.78 2.05
N ASP A 154 4.75 -13.67 3.05
CA ASP A 154 4.34 -13.57 4.45
C ASP A 154 3.44 -12.37 4.71
N TRP A 155 3.62 -11.25 3.98
CA TRP A 155 2.74 -10.11 4.09
C TRP A 155 1.28 -10.45 3.78
N PHE A 156 1.06 -11.27 2.77
CA PHE A 156 -0.29 -11.69 2.36
C PHE A 156 -0.86 -12.75 3.30
N ALA A 157 -0.03 -13.67 3.79
CA ALA A 157 -0.44 -14.64 4.79
C ALA A 157 -0.84 -13.96 6.12
N ARG A 158 -0.06 -12.96 6.57
CA ARG A 158 -0.38 -12.15 7.75
C ARG A 158 -1.63 -11.32 7.53
N ARG A 159 -1.77 -10.70 6.36
CA ARG A 159 -2.97 -9.95 6.03
C ARG A 159 -4.24 -10.79 6.19
N GLN A 160 -4.24 -12.06 5.76
CA GLN A 160 -5.41 -12.94 5.95
C GLN A 160 -5.78 -13.07 7.43
N GLN A 161 -4.79 -13.18 8.31
CA GLN A 161 -5.02 -13.24 9.76
C GLN A 161 -5.58 -11.90 10.27
N TRP A 162 -5.00 -10.78 9.86
CA TRP A 162 -5.39 -9.44 10.30
C TRP A 162 -6.78 -9.01 9.83
N VAL A 163 -7.31 -9.57 8.74
CA VAL A 163 -8.65 -9.25 8.22
C VAL A 163 -9.70 -10.33 8.56
N SER A 164 -9.35 -11.35 9.35
CA SER A 164 -10.22 -12.48 9.63
C SER A 164 -11.46 -12.11 10.46
N ALA A 165 -11.39 -11.04 11.26
CA ALA A 165 -12.46 -10.60 12.16
C ALA A 165 -13.17 -9.34 11.61
N PHE A 166 -13.59 -9.35 10.35
CA PHE A 166 -14.32 -8.23 9.76
C PHE A 166 -15.46 -7.73 10.69
N PRO A 167 -15.65 -6.40 10.87
CA PRO A 167 -15.08 -5.27 10.13
C PRO A 167 -13.66 -4.83 10.56
N LEU A 168 -13.08 -5.49 11.53
CA LEU A 168 -11.70 -5.24 11.96
C LEU A 168 -10.71 -5.65 10.88
N GLY A 169 -9.55 -4.99 10.84
CA GLY A 169 -8.48 -5.36 9.93
C GLY A 169 -7.77 -4.16 9.34
N ILE A 170 -6.91 -4.45 8.36
CA ILE A 170 -6.08 -3.48 7.69
C ILE A 170 -6.47 -3.32 6.22
N ASP A 171 -6.19 -2.16 5.67
CA ASP A 171 -6.12 -1.95 4.23
C ASP A 171 -4.67 -2.05 3.78
N MET A 172 -4.42 -2.55 2.57
CA MET A 172 -3.06 -2.73 2.05
C MET A 172 -2.90 -1.93 0.77
N VAL A 173 -1.74 -1.28 0.63
CA VAL A 173 -1.33 -0.56 -0.58
C VAL A 173 -0.02 -1.15 -1.04
N LEU A 174 0.04 -1.58 -2.29
CA LEU A 174 1.28 -2.01 -2.93
C LEU A 174 1.77 -0.88 -3.83
N VAL A 175 3.05 -0.55 -3.74
CA VAL A 175 3.69 0.44 -4.61
C VAL A 175 4.98 -0.12 -5.20
N ASP A 176 5.26 0.23 -6.44
CA ASP A 176 6.60 0.16 -7.02
C ASP A 176 7.16 1.58 -7.22
N ASN A 177 8.06 1.77 -8.15
CA ASN A 177 8.62 3.08 -8.41
C ASN A 177 7.57 4.12 -8.90
N THR A 178 6.58 3.67 -9.70
CA THR A 178 5.60 4.57 -10.33
C THR A 178 4.16 4.15 -10.16
N LYS A 179 3.90 2.87 -9.87
CA LYS A 179 2.56 2.30 -9.85
C LYS A 179 2.06 2.07 -8.44
N VAL A 180 0.74 2.04 -8.30
CA VAL A 180 0.05 1.75 -7.05
C VAL A 180 -1.14 0.84 -7.29
N VAL A 181 -1.37 -0.07 -6.34
CA VAL A 181 -2.58 -0.90 -6.23
C VAL A 181 -3.08 -0.83 -4.80
N MET A 182 -4.40 -0.76 -4.61
CA MET A 182 -5.01 -0.81 -3.29
C MET A 182 -5.80 -2.11 -3.10
N ILE A 183 -5.64 -2.72 -1.94
CA ILE A 183 -6.29 -3.96 -1.55
C ILE A 183 -7.03 -3.71 -0.22
N PRO A 184 -8.30 -3.28 -0.27
CA PRO A 184 -9.12 -3.06 0.93
C PRO A 184 -9.25 -4.33 1.77
N ARG A 185 -9.55 -4.18 3.05
CA ARG A 185 -9.76 -5.31 3.99
C ARG A 185 -10.86 -6.27 3.54
N THR A 186 -11.83 -5.80 2.76
CA THR A 186 -12.91 -6.60 2.19
C THR A 186 -12.51 -7.48 1.01
N THR A 187 -11.31 -7.26 0.44
CA THR A 187 -10.81 -8.07 -0.67
C THR A 187 -10.22 -9.37 -0.15
N GLN A 188 -10.65 -10.48 -0.70
CA GLN A 188 -10.03 -11.78 -0.49
C GLN A 188 -8.80 -11.92 -1.39
N VAL A 189 -7.70 -12.39 -0.81
CA VAL A 189 -6.42 -12.59 -1.51
C VAL A 189 -6.00 -14.03 -1.36
N SER A 190 -5.72 -14.73 -2.46
CA SER A 190 -5.04 -16.02 -2.44
C SER A 190 -3.79 -15.98 -3.31
N LEU A 191 -2.78 -16.75 -2.92
CA LEU A 191 -1.49 -16.81 -3.61
C LEU A 191 -1.47 -18.00 -4.56
N ASP A 192 -1.07 -17.75 -5.81
CA ASP A 192 -0.61 -18.81 -6.70
C ASP A 192 0.90 -18.66 -6.89
N PHE A 193 1.61 -19.75 -6.61
CA PHE A 193 3.02 -19.84 -6.99
C PHE A 193 3.08 -20.34 -8.43
N ASN A 194 3.51 -19.46 -9.33
CA ASN A 194 3.95 -19.93 -10.65
C ASN A 194 5.22 -20.78 -10.44
N ASN A 195 5.03 -22.05 -10.11
CA ASN A 195 6.09 -23.04 -10.29
C ASN A 195 6.37 -23.09 -11.78
N GLY A 196 7.33 -22.28 -12.23
CA GLY A 196 7.87 -22.39 -13.58
C GLY A 196 8.26 -23.85 -13.77
N CYS A 197 7.49 -24.59 -14.57
CA CYS A 197 7.92 -25.86 -15.10
C CYS A 197 9.23 -25.61 -15.83
N VAL A 198 10.35 -25.92 -15.19
CA VAL A 198 11.61 -26.12 -15.86
C VAL A 198 11.46 -27.49 -16.54
N SER A 199 11.13 -27.44 -17.81
CA SER A 199 11.22 -28.58 -18.72
C SER A 199 12.59 -28.57 -19.40
#